data_8d126856c4cef4dfa51f399361fc1fa8
#
_entry.id   8d126856c4cef4dfa51f399361fc1fa8
#
_cell.length_a   1.000
_cell.length_b   1.000
_cell.length_c   1.000
_cell.angle_alpha   90.00
_cell.angle_beta   90.00
_cell.angle_gamma   90.00
#
_symmetry.space_group_name_H-M   'P 1'
#
loop_
_entity.id
_entity.type
_entity.pdbx_description
1 polymer ?
#
loop_
_entity_poly.entity_id
_entity_poly.type
_entity_poly.pdbx_seq_one_letter_code
_entity_poly.pdbx_strand_id
1 'polypeptide(L)'
;MTKELTFKVPFSGFTTTDFVNCFASTYMFLEKITGDDDYDCKKRNGQQCDGCENCRNSTANVQEHLFFLFDTMCGRSSLRSRFDGEPSEMQKLIGETETDCCGTDYTVGFLFGFAGYEYRKLTVPDEFEAAIIASIDAGRPVIAEVKTGEGCFRVITGYCGGALICPDYANAQHKPQGAPSCDELDILYIIGDKVNV
;
A
#
# COMPACT_ATOMS: atom_id res chain seq x y z
N MET A 1 5.15 -24.32 -8.19
CA MET A 1 5.20 -23.18 -9.13
C MET A 1 5.73 -21.97 -8.39
N THR A 2 6.50 -21.11 -9.05
CA THR A 2 7.04 -19.88 -8.46
C THR A 2 6.91 -18.78 -9.46
N LYS A 3 6.40 -17.62 -9.03
CA LYS A 3 6.33 -16.40 -9.84
C LYS A 3 6.39 -15.19 -8.93
N GLU A 4 7.14 -14.18 -9.36
CA GLU A 4 7.29 -12.92 -8.65
C GLU A 4 7.30 -11.76 -9.64
N LEU A 5 6.58 -10.68 -9.30
CA LEU A 5 6.59 -9.44 -10.04
C LEU A 5 7.85 -8.65 -9.69
N THR A 6 8.41 -7.94 -10.67
CA THR A 6 9.54 -7.02 -10.43
C THR A 6 9.03 -5.75 -9.74
N PHE A 7 8.65 -5.89 -8.47
CA PHE A 7 8.10 -4.81 -7.67
C PHE A 7 9.21 -4.11 -6.89
N LYS A 8 9.64 -2.93 -7.37
CA LYS A 8 10.72 -2.12 -6.76
C LYS A 8 10.21 -0.83 -6.13
N VAL A 9 8.91 -0.68 -6.00
CA VAL A 9 8.32 0.54 -5.42
C VAL A 9 8.48 0.50 -3.90
N PRO A 10 8.99 1.57 -3.30
CA PRO A 10 9.09 1.68 -1.84
C PRO A 10 7.73 1.92 -1.20
N PHE A 11 7.71 1.92 0.12
CA PHE A 11 6.58 2.32 0.95
C PHE A 11 6.94 3.54 1.77
N SER A 12 5.96 4.40 2.05
CA SER A 12 6.17 5.55 2.94
C SER A 12 6.54 5.07 4.35
N GLY A 13 7.54 5.71 4.94
CA GLY A 13 7.98 5.42 6.29
C GLY A 13 7.04 5.90 7.41
N PHE A 14 5.98 6.64 7.07
CA PHE A 14 5.07 7.21 8.07
C PHE A 14 4.03 6.21 8.57
N THR A 15 3.61 5.27 7.71
CA THR A 15 2.65 4.22 8.08
C THR A 15 2.99 2.94 7.32
N THR A 16 3.50 1.96 8.01
CA THR A 16 4.05 0.75 7.35
C THR A 16 2.98 -0.24 6.87
N THR A 17 1.75 -0.14 7.36
CA THR A 17 0.73 -1.19 7.18
C THR A 17 -0.63 -0.65 6.74
N ASP A 18 -0.68 0.58 6.33
CA ASP A 18 -1.90 1.29 5.95
C ASP A 18 -2.33 0.91 4.52
N PHE A 19 -3.63 0.77 4.28
CA PHE A 19 -4.19 0.50 2.96
C PHE A 19 -3.76 1.55 1.93
N VAL A 20 -3.81 2.84 2.28
CA VAL A 20 -3.46 3.94 1.38
C VAL A 20 -1.99 3.87 0.96
N ASN A 21 -1.10 3.49 1.88
CA ASN A 21 0.32 3.29 1.57
C ASN A 21 0.52 2.10 0.61
N CYS A 22 -0.13 0.98 0.87
CA CYS A 22 -0.12 -0.18 -0.03
C CYS A 22 -0.71 0.18 -1.40
N PHE A 23 -1.79 0.95 -1.42
CA PHE A 23 -2.43 1.41 -2.65
C PHE A 23 -1.52 2.35 -3.45
N ALA A 24 -0.88 3.34 -2.81
CA ALA A 24 0.03 4.27 -3.47
C ALA A 24 1.19 3.54 -4.17
N SER A 25 1.83 2.60 -3.47
CA SER A 25 2.92 1.79 -4.03
C SER A 25 2.43 0.88 -5.16
N THR A 26 1.26 0.28 -5.01
CA THR A 26 0.63 -0.55 -6.05
C THR A 26 0.27 0.27 -7.28
N TYR A 27 -0.29 1.46 -7.10
CA TYR A 27 -0.62 2.39 -8.18
C TYR A 27 0.64 2.79 -8.97
N MET A 28 1.73 3.16 -8.27
CA MET A 28 3.01 3.46 -8.93
C MET A 28 3.50 2.28 -9.78
N PHE A 29 3.40 1.06 -9.25
CA PHE A 29 3.79 -0.14 -10.00
C PHE A 29 2.97 -0.32 -11.27
N LEU A 30 1.64 -0.21 -11.18
CA LEU A 30 0.72 -0.40 -12.30
C LEU A 30 0.88 0.69 -13.37
N GLU A 31 1.04 1.94 -12.96
CA GLU A 31 1.21 3.09 -13.85
C GLU A 31 2.66 3.28 -14.30
N LYS A 32 3.60 2.43 -13.85
CA LYS A 32 5.03 2.53 -14.14
C LYS A 32 5.63 3.89 -13.77
N ILE A 33 5.14 4.46 -12.69
CA ILE A 33 5.63 5.72 -12.15
C ILE A 33 6.93 5.44 -11.41
N THR A 34 8.00 6.10 -11.81
CA THR A 34 9.32 6.03 -11.18
C THR A 34 9.83 7.45 -10.94
N GLY A 35 10.67 7.61 -9.94
CA GLY A 35 11.45 8.82 -9.74
C GLY A 35 12.86 8.71 -10.34
N ASP A 36 13.67 9.71 -10.07
CA ASP A 36 15.08 9.75 -10.43
C ASP A 36 15.91 9.23 -9.25
N ASP A 37 16.40 7.99 -9.35
CA ASP A 37 17.25 7.36 -8.33
C ASP A 37 18.74 7.34 -8.74
N ASP A 38 19.07 7.77 -9.95
CA ASP A 38 20.44 7.80 -10.50
C ASP A 38 21.21 9.09 -10.17
N TYR A 39 20.85 9.78 -9.09
CA TYR A 39 21.51 11.00 -8.68
C TYR A 39 22.62 10.75 -7.64
N ASP A 40 23.65 11.60 -7.68
CA ASP A 40 24.73 11.60 -6.70
C ASP A 40 24.26 12.22 -5.36
N CYS A 41 23.74 11.36 -4.48
CA CYS A 41 23.17 11.78 -3.21
C CYS A 41 24.25 12.00 -2.14
N LYS A 42 24.39 13.22 -1.63
CA LYS A 42 25.31 13.58 -0.54
C LYS A 42 25.15 12.66 0.68
N LYS A 43 23.90 12.31 1.06
CA LYS A 43 23.61 11.42 2.18
C LYS A 43 24.12 9.99 1.93
N ARG A 44 24.03 9.49 0.70
CA ARG A 44 24.62 8.18 0.32
C ARG A 44 26.15 8.20 0.46
N ASN A 45 26.76 9.34 0.21
CA ASN A 45 28.21 9.55 0.31
C ASN A 45 28.66 9.94 1.73
N GLY A 46 27.82 9.79 2.75
CA GLY A 46 28.15 10.10 4.14
C GLY A 46 28.19 11.59 4.48
N GLN A 47 27.71 12.46 3.59
CA GLN A 47 27.64 13.91 3.79
C GLN A 47 26.27 14.32 4.37
N GLN A 48 26.23 15.51 4.98
CA GLN A 48 24.98 16.05 5.49
C GLN A 48 24.03 16.39 4.32
N CYS A 49 22.77 15.90 4.38
CA CYS A 49 21.76 16.19 3.38
C CYS A 49 21.16 17.57 3.62
N ASP A 50 21.23 18.43 2.61
CA ASP A 50 20.63 19.76 2.57
C ASP A 50 19.25 19.80 1.86
N GLY A 51 18.65 18.62 1.56
CA GLY A 51 17.35 18.53 0.92
C GLY A 51 17.39 18.96 -0.55
N CYS A 52 18.41 18.54 -1.27
CA CYS A 52 18.58 18.89 -2.69
C CYS A 52 17.38 18.46 -3.55
N GLU A 53 17.19 19.14 -4.68
CA GLU A 53 16.08 18.91 -5.61
C GLU A 53 16.01 17.46 -6.12
N ASN A 54 17.17 16.83 -6.31
CA ASN A 54 17.26 15.43 -6.74
C ASN A 54 16.63 14.46 -5.72
N CYS A 55 16.81 14.71 -4.41
CA CYS A 55 16.15 13.91 -3.38
C CYS A 55 14.62 13.99 -3.49
N ARG A 56 14.08 15.13 -3.87
CA ARG A 56 12.61 15.32 -3.99
C ARG A 56 12.03 14.52 -5.13
N ASN A 57 12.82 14.22 -6.14
CA ASN A 57 12.40 13.49 -7.33
C ASN A 57 12.71 11.99 -7.25
N SER A 58 13.27 11.49 -6.15
CA SER A 58 13.52 10.05 -5.97
C SER A 58 12.22 9.25 -5.95
N THR A 59 12.28 7.99 -6.36
CA THR A 59 11.13 7.09 -6.34
C THR A 59 10.48 7.01 -4.96
N ALA A 60 11.27 7.05 -3.88
CA ALA A 60 10.77 7.04 -2.51
C ALA A 60 9.94 8.31 -2.19
N ASN A 61 10.41 9.49 -2.61
CA ASN A 61 9.69 10.74 -2.38
C ASN A 61 8.45 10.87 -3.28
N VAL A 62 8.50 10.36 -4.51
CA VAL A 62 7.32 10.29 -5.38
C VAL A 62 6.24 9.42 -4.74
N GLN A 63 6.61 8.26 -4.19
CA GLN A 63 5.69 7.40 -3.47
C GLN A 63 5.10 8.10 -2.24
N GLU A 64 5.93 8.78 -1.46
CA GLU A 64 5.49 9.53 -0.28
C GLU A 64 4.52 10.65 -0.63
N HIS A 65 4.79 11.39 -1.72
CA HIS A 65 3.87 12.41 -2.22
C HIS A 65 2.53 11.81 -2.67
N LEU A 66 2.53 10.68 -3.36
CA LEU A 66 1.30 9.99 -3.75
C LEU A 66 0.54 9.45 -2.53
N PHE A 67 1.25 8.92 -1.54
CA PHE A 67 0.62 8.52 -0.28
C PHE A 67 -0.11 9.70 0.38
N PHE A 68 0.56 10.85 0.56
CA PHE A 68 -0.07 12.03 1.14
C PHE A 68 -1.21 12.59 0.29
N LEU A 69 -1.07 12.54 -1.03
CA LEU A 69 -2.14 12.95 -1.95
C LEU A 69 -3.39 12.09 -1.72
N PHE A 70 -3.25 10.77 -1.76
CA PHE A 70 -4.36 9.84 -1.57
C PHE A 70 -4.96 9.93 -0.17
N ASP A 71 -4.13 10.05 0.88
CA ASP A 71 -4.58 10.23 2.25
C ASP A 71 -5.39 11.53 2.41
N THR A 72 -4.96 12.61 1.76
CA THR A 72 -5.67 13.88 1.73
C THR A 72 -6.98 13.79 0.95
N MET A 73 -6.97 13.15 -0.22
CA MET A 73 -8.15 12.99 -1.06
C MET A 73 -9.23 12.13 -0.40
N CYS A 74 -8.85 11.13 0.38
CA CYS A 74 -9.77 10.35 1.22
C CYS A 74 -10.31 11.15 2.43
N GLY A 75 -9.86 12.37 2.63
CA GLY A 75 -10.28 13.23 3.76
C GLY A 75 -9.59 12.92 5.08
N ARG A 76 -8.73 11.91 5.15
CA ARG A 76 -8.08 11.45 6.39
C ARG A 76 -7.16 12.50 6.99
N SER A 77 -6.30 13.13 6.20
CA SER A 77 -5.42 14.22 6.66
C SER A 77 -6.21 15.42 7.15
N SER A 78 -7.31 15.75 6.47
CA SER A 78 -8.18 16.86 6.86
C SER A 78 -8.93 16.60 8.17
N LEU A 79 -9.34 15.37 8.40
CA LEU A 79 -9.97 14.96 9.66
C LEU A 79 -8.96 15.03 10.81
N ARG A 80 -7.75 14.48 10.62
CA ARG A 80 -6.68 14.53 11.64
C ARG A 80 -6.26 15.95 11.99
N SER A 81 -6.16 16.85 11.02
CA SER A 81 -5.69 18.23 11.24
C SER A 81 -6.74 19.17 11.86
N ARG A 82 -8.02 18.81 11.78
CA ARG A 82 -9.13 19.64 12.30
C ARG A 82 -9.65 19.17 13.66
N PHE A 83 -9.13 18.06 14.12
CA PHE A 83 -9.65 17.42 15.32
C PHE A 83 -8.69 17.60 16.48
N ASP A 84 -9.05 18.50 17.43
CA ASP A 84 -8.32 18.73 18.68
C ASP A 84 -8.80 17.84 19.84
N GLY A 85 -9.65 16.83 19.55
CA GLY A 85 -10.23 15.94 20.55
C GLY A 85 -9.54 14.58 20.63
N GLU A 86 -10.07 13.74 21.49
CA GLU A 86 -9.58 12.37 21.65
C GLU A 86 -9.83 11.55 20.37
N PRO A 87 -8.91 10.65 19.99
CA PRO A 87 -9.06 9.80 18.80
C PRO A 87 -10.40 9.05 18.73
N SER A 88 -10.93 8.64 19.88
CA SER A 88 -12.23 7.96 20.00
C SER A 88 -13.43 8.83 19.60
N GLU A 89 -13.32 10.16 19.68
CA GLU A 89 -14.38 11.07 19.23
C GLU A 89 -14.32 11.30 17.74
N MET A 90 -13.12 11.34 17.16
CA MET A 90 -12.94 11.37 15.70
C MET A 90 -13.55 10.14 15.04
N GLN A 91 -13.36 8.96 15.64
CA GLN A 91 -13.94 7.71 15.18
C GLN A 91 -15.47 7.72 15.20
N LYS A 92 -16.08 8.29 16.24
CA LYS A 92 -17.54 8.45 16.30
C LYS A 92 -18.07 9.38 15.22
N LEU A 93 -17.31 10.42 14.87
CA LEU A 93 -17.68 11.40 13.83
C LEU A 93 -17.65 10.80 12.43
N ILE A 94 -16.70 9.92 12.13
CA ILE A 94 -16.59 9.24 10.84
C ILE A 94 -17.37 7.91 10.80
N GLY A 95 -18.00 7.50 11.92
CA GLY A 95 -18.77 6.28 12.01
C GLY A 95 -17.94 4.99 11.93
N GLU A 96 -16.65 5.07 12.23
CA GLU A 96 -15.69 4.00 12.05
C GLU A 96 -15.06 3.57 13.37
N THR A 97 -14.76 2.30 13.50
CA THR A 97 -13.96 1.77 14.60
C THR A 97 -12.48 2.03 14.37
N GLU A 98 -11.63 1.93 15.39
CA GLU A 98 -10.18 2.21 15.28
C GLU A 98 -9.47 1.45 14.16
N THR A 99 -10.00 0.29 13.79
CA THR A 99 -9.51 -0.55 12.71
C THR A 99 -9.95 -0.10 11.32
N ASP A 100 -11.02 0.69 11.21
CA ASP A 100 -11.65 1.03 9.94
C ASP A 100 -11.02 2.22 9.21
N CYS A 101 -10.18 3.00 9.88
CA CYS A 101 -9.58 4.20 9.29
C CYS A 101 -8.68 3.93 8.08
N CYS A 102 -8.32 2.67 7.82
CA CYS A 102 -7.29 2.32 6.86
C CYS A 102 -7.78 1.53 5.65
N GLY A 103 -8.99 1.03 5.65
CA GLY A 103 -9.49 0.15 4.59
C GLY A 103 -11.00 0.10 4.50
N THR A 104 -11.70 1.19 4.86
CA THR A 104 -13.15 1.25 4.69
C THR A 104 -13.53 1.04 3.23
N ASP A 105 -14.70 0.45 2.99
CA ASP A 105 -15.22 0.26 1.64
C ASP A 105 -15.31 1.59 0.87
N TYR A 106 -15.54 2.72 1.58
CA TYR A 106 -15.51 4.05 0.99
C TYR A 106 -14.10 4.43 0.51
N THR A 107 -13.09 4.34 1.35
CA THR A 107 -11.69 4.67 0.99
C THR A 107 -11.20 3.78 -0.15
N VAL A 108 -11.45 2.49 -0.07
CA VAL A 108 -11.08 1.51 -1.10
C VAL A 108 -11.77 1.85 -2.43
N GLY A 109 -13.10 1.97 -2.41
CA GLY A 109 -13.88 2.28 -3.61
C GLY A 109 -13.51 3.60 -4.24
N PHE A 110 -13.27 4.63 -3.42
CA PHE A 110 -12.84 5.94 -3.88
C PHE A 110 -11.47 5.88 -4.59
N LEU A 111 -10.48 5.24 -3.98
CA LEU A 111 -9.12 5.17 -4.53
C LEU A 111 -9.07 4.36 -5.84
N PHE A 112 -9.72 3.20 -5.89
CA PHE A 112 -9.79 2.43 -7.13
C PHE A 112 -10.55 3.16 -8.22
N GLY A 113 -11.67 3.80 -7.88
CA GLY A 113 -12.44 4.64 -8.82
C GLY A 113 -11.64 5.82 -9.35
N PHE A 114 -10.91 6.53 -8.49
CA PHE A 114 -10.03 7.62 -8.89
C PHE A 114 -8.90 7.15 -9.82
N ALA A 115 -8.27 6.01 -9.49
CA ALA A 115 -7.20 5.44 -10.29
C ALA A 115 -7.70 4.81 -11.61
N GLY A 116 -9.01 4.66 -11.78
CA GLY A 116 -9.63 4.07 -12.95
C GLY A 116 -9.41 2.56 -13.05
N TYR A 117 -9.29 1.85 -11.95
CA TYR A 117 -9.18 0.40 -11.90
C TYR A 117 -10.45 -0.23 -11.34
N GLU A 118 -10.89 -1.33 -11.96
CA GLU A 118 -11.80 -2.24 -11.29
C GLU A 118 -11.12 -2.96 -10.14
N TYR A 119 -11.89 -3.36 -9.14
CA TYR A 119 -11.39 -4.22 -8.08
C TYR A 119 -12.45 -5.19 -7.60
N ARG A 120 -12.02 -6.29 -7.01
CA ARG A 120 -12.88 -7.26 -6.36
C ARG A 120 -12.40 -7.51 -4.94
N LYS A 121 -13.28 -7.31 -3.97
CA LYS A 121 -13.06 -7.66 -2.57
C LYS A 121 -13.42 -9.14 -2.37
N LEU A 122 -12.49 -9.92 -1.83
CA LEU A 122 -12.69 -11.32 -1.46
C LEU A 122 -12.56 -11.47 0.05
N THR A 123 -13.48 -12.22 0.65
CA THR A 123 -13.55 -12.50 2.09
C THR A 123 -13.65 -14.00 2.38
N VAL A 124 -13.61 -14.84 1.35
CA VAL A 124 -13.70 -16.31 1.47
C VAL A 124 -12.31 -16.90 1.35
N PRO A 125 -11.71 -17.42 2.45
CA PRO A 125 -10.32 -17.89 2.47
C PRO A 125 -10.02 -18.99 1.45
N ASP A 126 -10.96 -19.88 1.16
CA ASP A 126 -10.76 -20.97 0.19
C ASP A 126 -10.53 -20.47 -1.25
N GLU A 127 -10.88 -19.21 -1.55
CA GLU A 127 -10.66 -18.59 -2.86
C GLU A 127 -9.33 -17.83 -2.96
N PHE A 128 -8.65 -17.58 -1.83
CA PHE A 128 -7.52 -16.65 -1.78
C PHE A 128 -6.34 -17.11 -2.61
N GLU A 129 -5.87 -18.35 -2.43
CA GLU A 129 -4.69 -18.85 -3.14
C GLU A 129 -4.89 -18.79 -4.66
N ALA A 130 -6.03 -19.27 -5.15
CA ALA A 130 -6.34 -19.26 -6.56
C ALA A 130 -6.43 -17.83 -7.14
N ALA A 131 -7.03 -16.90 -6.40
CA ALA A 131 -7.18 -15.52 -6.81
C ALA A 131 -5.82 -14.79 -6.83
N ILE A 132 -4.96 -15.03 -5.84
CA ILE A 132 -3.60 -14.47 -5.79
C ILE A 132 -2.80 -14.97 -6.97
N ILE A 133 -2.78 -16.28 -7.21
CA ILE A 133 -2.05 -16.87 -8.35
C ILE A 133 -2.52 -16.25 -9.67
N ALA A 134 -3.83 -16.18 -9.90
CA ALA A 134 -4.39 -15.61 -11.12
C ALA A 134 -4.02 -14.13 -11.30
N SER A 135 -4.03 -13.34 -10.22
CA SER A 135 -3.65 -11.91 -10.26
C SER A 135 -2.17 -11.73 -10.59
N ILE A 136 -1.29 -12.46 -9.90
CA ILE A 136 0.15 -12.42 -10.14
C ILE A 136 0.48 -12.92 -11.55
N ASP A 137 -0.22 -13.93 -12.04
CA ASP A 137 -0.06 -14.43 -13.42
C ASP A 137 -0.51 -13.41 -14.46
N ALA A 138 -1.47 -12.57 -14.14
CA ALA A 138 -1.87 -11.43 -14.95
C ALA A 138 -0.94 -10.20 -14.82
N GLY A 139 0.13 -10.29 -14.01
CA GLY A 139 1.08 -9.19 -13.80
C GLY A 139 0.60 -8.13 -12.80
N ARG A 140 -0.38 -8.44 -11.95
CA ARG A 140 -0.99 -7.50 -11.00
C ARG A 140 -0.73 -7.94 -9.57
N PRO A 141 -0.20 -7.04 -8.72
CA PRO A 141 -0.09 -7.29 -7.29
C PRO A 141 -1.47 -7.36 -6.63
N VAL A 142 -1.52 -7.92 -5.43
CA VAL A 142 -2.74 -8.01 -4.61
C VAL A 142 -2.53 -7.23 -3.33
N ILE A 143 -3.50 -6.43 -2.91
CA ILE A 143 -3.49 -5.83 -1.58
C ILE A 143 -4.29 -6.75 -0.65
N ALA A 144 -3.69 -7.14 0.47
CA ALA A 144 -4.28 -8.05 1.44
C ALA A 144 -4.32 -7.42 2.83
N GLU A 145 -5.44 -7.62 3.53
CA GLU A 145 -5.55 -7.38 4.96
C GLU A 145 -5.14 -8.64 5.72
N VAL A 146 -4.36 -8.49 6.78
CA VAL A 146 -3.83 -9.59 7.59
C VAL A 146 -4.54 -9.64 8.95
N LYS A 147 -4.88 -10.82 9.43
CA LYS A 147 -5.64 -11.08 10.68
C LYS A 147 -4.94 -10.61 11.98
N THR A 148 -3.89 -9.86 11.95
CA THR A 148 -3.10 -9.46 13.13
C THR A 148 -3.77 -8.42 14.04
N GLY A 149 -5.03 -8.07 13.80
CA GLY A 149 -5.87 -7.30 14.75
C GLY A 149 -5.74 -5.79 14.68
N GLU A 150 -4.89 -5.23 13.83
CA GLU A 150 -4.65 -3.77 13.74
C GLU A 150 -4.72 -3.21 12.31
N GLY A 151 -5.57 -3.74 11.45
CA GLY A 151 -5.72 -3.23 10.07
C GLY A 151 -4.41 -3.22 9.29
N CYS A 152 -3.64 -4.30 9.42
CA CYS A 152 -2.36 -4.44 8.75
C CYS A 152 -2.56 -4.88 7.31
N PHE A 153 -2.16 -4.05 6.37
CA PHE A 153 -2.19 -4.39 4.95
C PHE A 153 -0.81 -4.81 4.44
N ARG A 154 -0.82 -5.65 3.41
CA ARG A 154 0.36 -6.10 2.68
C ARG A 154 0.11 -6.05 1.18
N VAL A 155 1.15 -5.80 0.41
CA VAL A 155 1.14 -6.01 -1.04
C VAL A 155 1.76 -7.36 -1.32
N ILE A 156 1.00 -8.27 -1.93
CA ILE A 156 1.49 -9.57 -2.38
C ILE A 156 1.95 -9.41 -3.83
N THR A 157 3.20 -9.72 -4.07
CA THR A 157 3.85 -9.55 -5.39
C THR A 157 4.28 -10.86 -6.02
N GLY A 158 4.08 -11.98 -5.33
CA GLY A 158 4.46 -13.28 -5.84
C GLY A 158 4.05 -14.44 -4.95
N TYR A 159 4.38 -15.64 -5.43
CA TYR A 159 4.18 -16.88 -4.71
C TYR A 159 5.31 -17.89 -5.02
N CYS A 160 5.63 -18.74 -4.06
CA CYS A 160 6.63 -19.80 -4.20
C CYS A 160 6.22 -21.03 -3.38
N GLY A 161 5.78 -22.11 -4.04
CA GLY A 161 5.49 -23.38 -3.38
C GLY A 161 4.45 -23.28 -2.26
N GLY A 162 3.43 -22.45 -2.40
CA GLY A 162 2.40 -22.17 -1.38
C GLY A 162 2.75 -21.05 -0.41
N ALA A 163 3.99 -20.55 -0.41
CA ALA A 163 4.36 -19.34 0.33
C ALA A 163 4.08 -18.09 -0.50
N LEU A 164 3.63 -17.01 0.15
CA LEU A 164 3.44 -15.71 -0.47
C LEU A 164 4.75 -14.92 -0.46
N ILE A 165 4.91 -14.05 -1.45
CA ILE A 165 6.03 -13.12 -1.54
C ILE A 165 5.49 -11.71 -1.42
N CYS A 166 6.02 -10.97 -0.44
CA CYS A 166 5.72 -9.56 -0.23
C CYS A 166 7.02 -8.75 -0.32
N PRO A 167 6.98 -7.52 -0.84
CA PRO A 167 8.15 -6.65 -0.80
C PRO A 167 8.56 -6.37 0.65
N ASP A 168 9.86 -6.19 0.84
CA ASP A 168 10.38 -5.81 2.15
C ASP A 168 9.93 -4.39 2.50
N TYR A 169 9.14 -4.25 3.56
CA TYR A 169 8.72 -2.98 4.14
C TYR A 169 9.85 -2.36 5.00
N ALA A 170 11.09 -2.51 4.58
CA ALA A 170 12.24 -2.03 5.32
C ALA A 170 12.20 -0.51 5.48
N ASN A 171 11.51 -0.10 6.52
CA ASN A 171 11.69 1.18 7.16
C ASN A 171 12.83 1.00 8.18
N ALA A 172 13.76 1.95 8.25
CA ALA A 172 14.93 1.91 9.15
C ALA A 172 14.58 1.73 10.65
N GLN A 173 13.31 1.80 11.02
CA GLN A 173 12.81 1.67 12.38
C GLN A 173 11.98 0.40 12.64
N HIS A 174 11.58 -0.34 11.61
CA HIS A 174 10.72 -1.51 11.76
C HIS A 174 11.43 -2.74 11.20
N LYS A 175 11.44 -3.80 11.99
CA LYS A 175 11.95 -5.11 11.54
C LYS A 175 11.14 -5.57 10.33
N PRO A 176 11.78 -6.18 9.30
CA PRO A 176 11.08 -6.80 8.20
C PRO A 176 9.99 -7.73 8.76
N GLN A 177 8.75 -7.46 8.45
CA GLN A 177 7.69 -8.41 8.76
C GLN A 177 7.68 -9.44 7.64
N GLY A 178 7.81 -10.70 7.98
CA GLY A 178 7.74 -11.79 7.01
C GLY A 178 6.45 -11.76 6.20
N ALA A 179 6.46 -12.37 5.02
CA ALA A 179 5.25 -12.54 4.24
C ALA A 179 4.25 -13.40 5.01
N PRO A 180 2.95 -13.02 5.07
CA PRO A 180 1.92 -13.83 5.69
C PRO A 180 1.68 -15.12 4.90
N SER A 181 1.17 -16.16 5.56
CA SER A 181 0.56 -17.30 4.88
C SER A 181 -0.87 -16.95 4.42
N CYS A 182 -1.45 -17.73 3.51
CA CYS A 182 -2.84 -17.51 3.09
C CYS A 182 -3.83 -17.61 4.26
N ASP A 183 -3.56 -18.44 5.26
CA ASP A 183 -4.41 -18.61 6.45
C ASP A 183 -4.42 -17.38 7.37
N GLU A 184 -3.42 -16.51 7.26
CA GLU A 184 -3.31 -15.27 8.03
C GLU A 184 -3.99 -14.10 7.34
N LEU A 185 -4.53 -14.28 6.12
CA LEU A 185 -5.23 -13.24 5.39
C LEU A 185 -6.72 -13.20 5.79
N ASP A 186 -7.27 -12.00 5.84
CA ASP A 186 -8.68 -11.74 6.15
C ASP A 186 -9.45 -11.27 4.93
N ILE A 187 -8.90 -10.29 4.21
CA ILE A 187 -9.53 -9.71 3.02
C ILE A 187 -8.49 -9.58 1.91
N LEU A 188 -8.89 -9.87 0.66
CA LEU A 188 -8.11 -9.54 -0.52
C LEU A 188 -8.81 -8.49 -1.37
N TYR A 189 -8.01 -7.58 -1.91
CA TYR A 189 -8.40 -6.63 -2.94
C TYR A 189 -7.66 -7.00 -4.23
N ILE A 190 -8.39 -7.67 -5.11
CA ILE A 190 -7.88 -8.11 -6.42
C ILE A 190 -8.09 -6.99 -7.42
N ILE A 191 -7.02 -6.55 -8.05
CA ILE A 191 -7.05 -5.45 -9.00
C ILE A 191 -7.47 -5.96 -10.38
N GLY A 192 -8.50 -5.38 -10.92
CA GLY A 192 -9.04 -5.68 -12.25
C GLY A 192 -8.37 -4.89 -13.37
N ASP A 193 -9.05 -4.80 -14.48
CA ASP A 193 -8.60 -4.02 -15.64
C ASP A 193 -8.75 -2.52 -15.39
N LYS A 194 -7.94 -1.73 -16.10
CA LYS A 194 -8.11 -0.29 -16.13
C LYS A 194 -9.33 0.05 -16.97
N VAL A 195 -10.28 0.74 -16.34
CA VAL A 195 -11.47 1.23 -17.03
C VAL A 195 -11.08 2.48 -17.81
N ASN A 196 -11.27 2.45 -19.13
CA ASN A 196 -11.09 3.67 -19.91
C ASN A 196 -12.22 4.65 -19.55
N VAL A 197 -11.87 5.66 -18.77
CA VAL A 197 -12.76 6.79 -18.43
C VAL A 197 -12.62 7.87 -19.51
#